data_eebe23832195592fb919b9e237771f4c
#
_entry.id   eebe23832195592fb919b9e237771f4c
#
_cell.length_a   1.000
_cell.length_b   1.000
_cell.length_c   1.000
_cell.angle_alpha   90.00
_cell.angle_beta   90.00
_cell.angle_gamma   90.00
#
_symmetry.space_group_name_H-M   'P 1'
#
loop_
_entity.id
_entity.type
_entity.pdbx_description
1 polymer ?
#
loop_
_entity_poly.entity_id
_entity_poly.type
_entity_poly.pdbx_seq_one_letter_code
_entity_poly.pdbx_strand_id
1 'polypeptide(L)'
;MLYEEMEKKEIERVYAVFADYIRESLYLEWFWSDKLGYLLLKIGAEKRYVEENVIIYTAEQLARILFSEVSMDVLQMTGNDHTEQTADPLELAEIKRRWNPFLERLPEYQTVCEKILAGEK
;
A
#
# COMPACT_ATOMS: atom_id res chain seq x y z
N MET A 1 -14.39 -18.47 12.91
CA MET A 1 -13.22 -17.82 12.32
C MET A 1 -13.63 -16.93 11.15
N LEU A 2 -13.06 -15.74 11.08
CA LEU A 2 -13.39 -14.80 10.01
C LEU A 2 -12.76 -15.20 8.68
N TYR A 3 -11.66 -15.96 8.71
CA TYR A 3 -10.97 -16.45 7.53
C TYR A 3 -10.62 -17.91 7.70
N GLU A 4 -10.53 -18.63 6.58
CA GLU A 4 -9.84 -19.91 6.58
C GLU A 4 -8.37 -19.66 6.86
N GLU A 5 -7.68 -20.62 7.46
CA GLU A 5 -6.26 -20.46 7.81
C GLU A 5 -5.39 -20.11 6.61
N MET A 6 -5.64 -20.74 5.46
CA MET A 6 -4.86 -20.45 4.25
C MET A 6 -5.09 -19.02 3.77
N GLU A 7 -6.33 -18.56 3.81
CA GLU A 7 -6.63 -17.18 3.42
C GLU A 7 -5.97 -16.18 4.35
N LYS A 8 -6.00 -16.44 5.65
CA LYS A 8 -5.34 -15.59 6.63
C LYS A 8 -3.84 -15.50 6.36
N LYS A 9 -3.20 -16.64 6.09
CA LYS A 9 -1.76 -16.67 5.77
C LYS A 9 -1.44 -15.90 4.50
N GLU A 10 -2.28 -16.01 3.48
CA GLU A 10 -2.07 -15.30 2.23
C GLU A 10 -2.27 -13.79 2.41
N ILE A 11 -3.26 -13.38 3.21
CA ILE A 11 -3.45 -11.97 3.53
C ILE A 11 -2.21 -11.42 4.25
N GLU A 12 -1.70 -12.15 5.25
CA GLU A 12 -0.51 -11.74 5.99
C GLU A 12 0.74 -11.69 5.10
N ARG A 13 0.84 -12.61 4.14
CA ARG A 13 1.93 -12.61 3.16
C ARG A 13 1.89 -11.37 2.27
N VAL A 14 0.73 -11.02 1.77
CA VAL A 14 0.56 -9.80 0.96
C VAL A 14 0.93 -8.59 1.81
N TYR A 15 0.40 -8.49 3.01
CA TYR A 15 0.74 -7.40 3.92
C TYR A 15 2.26 -7.29 4.11
N ALA A 16 2.94 -8.41 4.37
CA ALA A 16 4.38 -8.42 4.62
C ALA A 16 5.17 -7.83 3.45
N VAL A 17 4.74 -8.09 2.22
CA VAL A 17 5.41 -7.55 1.03
C VAL A 17 5.26 -6.03 0.94
N PHE A 18 4.09 -5.50 1.31
CA PHE A 18 3.79 -4.07 1.22
C PHE A 18 4.00 -3.30 2.52
N ALA A 19 4.49 -3.97 3.58
CA ALA A 19 4.58 -3.36 4.91
C ALA A 19 5.44 -2.10 4.94
N ASP A 20 6.53 -2.06 4.19
CA ASP A 20 7.40 -0.89 4.10
C ASP A 20 6.66 0.31 3.49
N TYR A 21 5.89 0.06 2.43
CA TYR A 21 5.08 1.09 1.81
C TYR A 21 4.00 1.62 2.78
N ILE A 22 3.30 0.72 3.47
CA ILE A 22 2.25 1.12 4.42
C ILE A 22 2.82 1.98 5.54
N ARG A 23 4.00 1.62 6.06
CA ARG A 23 4.67 2.43 7.08
C ARG A 23 5.07 3.80 6.59
N GLU A 24 5.51 3.89 5.33
CA GLU A 24 5.92 5.16 4.74
C GLU A 24 4.74 6.03 4.34
N SER A 25 3.61 5.43 4.01
CA SER A 25 2.41 6.15 3.64
C SER A 25 1.84 6.89 4.84
N LEU A 26 1.49 8.15 4.65
CA LEU A 26 0.85 8.97 5.69
C LEU A 26 -0.66 8.75 5.76
N TYR A 27 -1.22 7.99 4.82
CA TYR A 27 -2.66 7.91 4.62
C TYR A 27 -3.22 6.51 4.80
N LEU A 28 -2.37 5.52 5.11
CA LEU A 28 -2.80 4.12 5.26
C LEU A 28 -2.39 3.59 6.63
N GLU A 29 -3.30 2.86 7.26
CA GLU A 29 -2.98 2.09 8.47
C GLU A 29 -3.56 0.69 8.35
N TRP A 30 -2.81 -0.29 8.86
CA TRP A 30 -3.22 -1.69 8.92
C TRP A 30 -3.69 -2.00 10.33
N PHE A 31 -4.87 -2.62 10.43
CA PHE A 31 -5.50 -2.84 11.72
C PHE A 31 -6.19 -4.20 11.77
N TRP A 32 -6.18 -4.81 12.94
CA TRP A 32 -6.93 -6.04 13.20
C TRP A 32 -8.11 -5.74 14.12
N SER A 33 -9.30 -6.22 13.72
CA SER A 33 -10.51 -6.16 14.54
C SER A 33 -10.99 -7.56 14.84
N ASP A 34 -11.26 -7.87 16.08
CA ASP A 34 -11.78 -9.18 16.47
C ASP A 34 -13.12 -9.50 15.80
N LYS A 35 -13.89 -8.48 15.47
CA LYS A 35 -15.20 -8.65 14.84
C LYS A 35 -15.13 -8.64 13.31
N LEU A 36 -14.29 -7.80 12.74
CA LEU A 36 -14.28 -7.54 11.30
C LEU A 36 -13.09 -8.14 10.58
N GLY A 37 -12.06 -8.57 11.31
CA GLY A 37 -10.84 -9.10 10.72
C GLY A 37 -9.85 -8.00 10.37
N TYR A 38 -9.15 -8.15 9.24
CA TYR A 38 -8.18 -7.16 8.79
C TYR A 38 -8.86 -5.97 8.16
N LEU A 39 -8.38 -4.80 8.54
CA LEU A 39 -8.86 -3.52 8.01
C LEU A 39 -7.70 -2.73 7.45
N LEU A 40 -7.90 -2.14 6.29
CA LEU A 40 -7.03 -1.12 5.75
C LEU A 40 -7.74 0.20 5.92
N LEU A 41 -7.21 1.06 6.76
CA LEU A 41 -7.81 2.36 7.04
C LEU A 41 -7.19 3.41 6.14
N LYS A 42 -8.02 4.18 5.45
CA LYS A 42 -7.59 5.35 4.70
C LYS A 42 -7.83 6.57 5.58
N ILE A 43 -6.75 7.24 5.93
CA ILE A 43 -6.78 8.34 6.89
C ILE A 43 -6.79 9.66 6.13
N GLY A 44 -7.68 10.55 6.55
CA GLY A 44 -7.80 11.86 5.97
C GLY A 44 -6.65 12.80 6.33
N ALA A 45 -6.69 13.98 5.76
CA ALA A 45 -5.66 15.00 5.96
C ALA A 45 -5.39 15.26 7.44
N GLU A 46 -4.12 15.46 7.76
CA GLU A 46 -3.64 15.75 9.12
C GLU A 46 -3.90 14.63 10.14
N LYS A 47 -4.28 13.43 9.66
CA LYS A 47 -4.57 12.25 10.50
C LYS A 47 -5.65 12.49 11.56
N ARG A 48 -6.61 13.37 11.27
CA ARG A 48 -7.67 13.72 12.21
C ARG A 48 -8.86 12.78 12.17
N TYR A 49 -9.05 12.06 11.06
CA TYR A 49 -10.22 11.20 10.91
C TYR A 49 -9.92 10.08 9.93
N VAL A 50 -10.68 9.00 10.04
CA VAL A 50 -10.61 7.90 9.10
C VAL A 50 -11.60 8.19 7.97
N GLU A 51 -11.08 8.38 6.75
CA GLU A 51 -11.90 8.62 5.56
C GLU A 51 -12.65 7.38 5.12
N GLU A 52 -11.99 6.23 5.17
CA GLU A 52 -12.54 5.00 4.68
C GLU A 52 -11.98 3.81 5.45
N ASN A 53 -12.87 2.89 5.81
CA ASN A 53 -12.50 1.60 6.38
C ASN A 53 -12.71 0.55 5.31
N VAL A 54 -11.64 -0.09 4.88
CA VAL A 54 -11.73 -1.17 3.90
C VAL A 54 -11.57 -2.50 4.63
N ILE A 55 -12.65 -3.28 4.67
CA ILE A 55 -12.60 -4.61 5.26
C ILE A 55 -11.94 -5.55 4.26
N ILE A 56 -10.88 -6.25 4.68
CA ILE A 56 -10.15 -7.14 3.81
C ILE A 56 -10.71 -8.55 3.95
N TYR A 57 -11.34 -9.04 2.89
CA TYR A 57 -11.92 -10.37 2.86
C TYR A 57 -10.97 -11.41 2.26
N THR A 58 -10.17 -11.02 1.29
CA THR A 58 -9.28 -11.94 0.57
C THR A 58 -7.91 -11.32 0.31
N ALA A 59 -6.91 -12.18 0.13
CA ALA A 59 -5.57 -11.75 -0.26
C ALA A 59 -5.57 -11.06 -1.62
N GLU A 60 -6.39 -11.56 -2.56
CA GLU A 60 -6.54 -10.94 -3.88
C GLU A 60 -7.01 -9.49 -3.77
N GLN A 61 -8.03 -9.25 -2.96
CA GLN A 61 -8.54 -7.90 -2.70
C GLN A 61 -7.43 -7.00 -2.18
N LEU A 62 -6.71 -7.45 -1.15
CA LEU A 62 -5.64 -6.66 -0.55
C LEU A 62 -4.53 -6.37 -1.56
N ALA A 63 -4.12 -7.38 -2.33
CA ALA A 63 -3.07 -7.21 -3.34
C ALA A 63 -3.47 -6.16 -4.38
N ARG A 64 -4.70 -6.19 -4.87
CA ARG A 64 -5.20 -5.22 -5.85
C ARG A 64 -5.20 -3.80 -5.30
N ILE A 65 -5.69 -3.64 -4.06
CA ILE A 65 -5.75 -2.33 -3.43
C ILE A 65 -4.35 -1.76 -3.20
N LEU A 66 -3.46 -2.54 -2.60
CA LEU A 66 -2.13 -2.06 -2.25
C LEU A 66 -1.27 -1.79 -3.47
N PHE A 67 -1.34 -2.66 -4.50
CA PHE A 67 -0.60 -2.40 -5.74
C PHE A 67 -1.07 -1.13 -6.42
N SER A 68 -2.38 -0.89 -6.48
CA SER A 68 -2.93 0.33 -7.04
C SER A 68 -2.45 1.56 -6.28
N GLU A 69 -2.52 1.52 -4.95
CA GLU A 69 -2.12 2.66 -4.12
C GLU A 69 -0.62 2.95 -4.24
N VAL A 70 0.24 1.92 -4.15
CA VAL A 70 1.69 2.14 -4.24
C VAL A 70 2.10 2.61 -5.63
N SER A 71 1.49 2.05 -6.68
CA SER A 71 1.80 2.45 -8.05
C SER A 71 1.44 3.91 -8.29
N MET A 72 0.27 4.34 -7.86
CA MET A 72 -0.16 5.72 -8.00
C MET A 72 0.74 6.68 -7.21
N ASP A 73 1.03 6.35 -5.94
CA ASP A 73 1.86 7.18 -5.10
C ASP A 73 3.29 7.30 -5.63
N VAL A 74 3.89 6.17 -6.04
CA VAL A 74 5.25 6.16 -6.56
C VAL A 74 5.34 6.98 -7.84
N LEU A 75 4.43 6.77 -8.78
CA LEU A 75 4.44 7.50 -10.05
C LEU A 75 4.22 8.99 -9.83
N GLN A 76 3.33 9.35 -8.91
CA GLN A 76 3.09 10.74 -8.56
C GLN A 76 4.31 11.38 -7.90
N MET A 77 4.93 10.69 -6.94
CA MET A 77 6.02 11.25 -6.14
C MET A 77 7.37 11.26 -6.87
N THR A 78 7.58 10.36 -7.84
CA THR A 78 8.82 10.31 -8.63
C THR A 78 8.69 10.93 -10.02
N GLY A 79 7.47 11.26 -10.45
CA GLY A 79 7.21 11.86 -11.76
C GLY A 79 7.57 13.32 -11.84
N ASN A 80 7.48 13.87 -13.05
CA ASN A 80 7.83 15.26 -13.33
C ASN A 80 6.78 16.26 -12.83
N ASP A 81 5.61 15.79 -12.45
CA ASP A 81 4.50 16.65 -12.02
C ASP A 81 4.81 17.45 -10.76
N HIS A 82 5.81 17.02 -9.99
CA HIS A 82 6.23 17.72 -8.78
C HIS A 82 6.89 19.06 -9.03
N THR A 83 7.42 19.26 -10.24
CA THR A 83 8.04 20.55 -10.56
C THR A 83 7.04 21.70 -10.55
N GLU A 84 5.76 21.39 -10.71
CA GLU A 84 4.69 22.40 -10.62
C GLU A 84 4.30 22.69 -9.17
N GLN A 85 4.53 21.75 -8.25
CA GLN A 85 4.12 21.87 -6.85
C GLN A 85 5.21 22.42 -5.96
N THR A 86 6.46 22.21 -6.30
CA THR A 86 7.59 22.76 -5.56
C THR A 86 8.67 23.24 -6.52
N ALA A 87 9.15 24.47 -6.29
CA ALA A 87 10.28 25.02 -7.00
C ALA A 87 11.61 24.81 -6.26
N ASP A 88 11.57 24.21 -5.07
CA ASP A 88 12.76 23.97 -4.27
C ASP A 88 13.45 22.68 -4.73
N PRO A 89 14.65 22.77 -5.33
CA PRO A 89 15.36 21.58 -5.79
C PRO A 89 15.78 20.64 -4.65
N LEU A 90 16.00 21.16 -3.45
CA LEU A 90 16.35 20.31 -2.31
C LEU A 90 15.15 19.53 -1.84
N GLU A 91 13.98 20.13 -1.80
CA GLU A 91 12.73 19.46 -1.45
C GLU A 91 12.39 18.37 -2.48
N LEU A 92 12.53 18.69 -3.75
CA LEU A 92 12.28 17.73 -4.82
C LEU A 92 13.24 16.53 -4.74
N ALA A 93 14.53 16.81 -4.47
CA ALA A 93 15.52 15.74 -4.30
C ALA A 93 15.18 14.85 -3.10
N GLU A 94 14.71 15.43 -2.01
CA GLU A 94 14.31 14.68 -0.82
C GLU A 94 13.11 13.77 -1.10
N ILE A 95 12.10 14.26 -1.81
CA ILE A 95 10.94 13.48 -2.21
C ILE A 95 11.38 12.29 -3.06
N LYS A 96 12.23 12.51 -4.06
CA LYS A 96 12.73 11.45 -4.93
C LYS A 96 13.56 10.43 -4.15
N ARG A 97 14.43 10.88 -3.27
CA ARG A 97 15.25 10.00 -2.44
C ARG A 97 14.37 9.07 -1.58
N ARG A 98 13.30 9.61 -1.03
CA ARG A 98 12.38 8.88 -0.17
C ARG A 98 11.57 7.82 -0.95
N TRP A 99 11.17 8.16 -2.18
CA TRP A 99 10.23 7.32 -2.95
C TRP A 99 10.91 6.42 -3.99
N ASN A 100 12.15 6.71 -4.39
CA ASN A 100 12.87 5.88 -5.36
C ASN A 100 12.99 4.41 -4.93
N PRO A 101 13.22 4.05 -3.65
CA PRO A 101 13.26 2.64 -3.26
C PRO A 101 11.97 1.90 -3.58
N PHE A 102 10.82 2.56 -3.47
CA PHE A 102 9.53 1.95 -3.83
C PHE A 102 9.37 1.82 -5.33
N LEU A 103 9.86 2.79 -6.10
CA LEU A 103 9.88 2.70 -7.55
C LEU A 103 10.68 1.47 -8.00
N GLU A 104 11.83 1.22 -7.40
CA GLU A 104 12.66 0.07 -7.72
C GLU A 104 11.98 -1.25 -7.33
N ARG A 105 11.10 -1.23 -6.34
CA ARG A 105 10.38 -2.41 -5.87
C ARG A 105 9.06 -2.67 -6.61
N LEU A 106 8.62 -1.79 -7.50
CA LEU A 106 7.37 -2.00 -8.24
C LEU A 106 7.30 -3.36 -8.94
N PRO A 107 8.38 -3.86 -9.60
CA PRO A 107 8.33 -5.19 -10.22
C PRO A 107 8.12 -6.31 -9.20
N GLU A 108 8.68 -6.20 -8.00
CA GLU A 108 8.47 -7.17 -6.91
C GLU A 108 7.02 -7.19 -6.45
N TYR A 109 6.44 -6.00 -6.20
CA TYR A 109 5.04 -5.87 -5.83
C TYR A 109 4.13 -6.46 -6.90
N GLN A 110 4.42 -6.16 -8.17
CA GLN A 110 3.65 -6.69 -9.29
C GLN A 110 3.73 -8.21 -9.36
N THR A 111 4.92 -8.79 -9.19
CA THR A 111 5.11 -10.24 -9.24
C THR A 111 4.27 -10.94 -8.16
N VAL A 112 4.28 -10.42 -6.94
CA VAL A 112 3.49 -11.00 -5.85
C VAL A 112 2.00 -10.92 -6.18
N CYS A 113 1.53 -9.79 -6.68
CA CYS A 113 0.13 -9.63 -7.05
C CYS A 113 -0.28 -10.57 -8.18
N GLU A 114 0.56 -10.74 -9.19
CA GLU A 114 0.30 -11.66 -10.30
C GLU A 114 0.17 -13.10 -9.80
N LYS A 115 1.03 -13.53 -8.88
CA LYS A 115 0.97 -14.86 -8.30
C LYS A 115 -0.32 -15.08 -7.52
N ILE A 116 -0.72 -14.12 -6.72
CA ILE A 116 -1.96 -14.18 -5.96
C ILE A 116 -3.16 -14.26 -6.90
N LEU A 117 -3.19 -13.43 -7.95
CA LEU A 117 -4.28 -13.42 -8.91
C LEU A 117 -4.35 -14.69 -9.74
N ALA A 118 -3.22 -15.34 -9.97
CA ALA A 118 -3.16 -16.61 -10.69
C ALA A 118 -3.51 -17.81 -9.79
N GLY A 119 -3.76 -17.58 -8.50
CA GLY A 119 -4.03 -18.65 -7.54
C GLY A 119 -2.80 -19.39 -7.08
N GLU A 120 -1.62 -18.91 -7.34
CA GLU A 120 -0.37 -19.53 -6.87
C GLU A 120 -0.15 -19.22 -5.39
N LYS A 121 0.17 -20.25 -4.62
CA LYS A 121 0.34 -20.11 -3.18
C LYS A 121 1.75 -20.43 -2.70
#